data_ab2cdb0c8772737ec238663beba2daa0
#
_entry.id   ab2cdb0c8772737ec238663beba2daa0
#
_cell.length_a   1.000
_cell.length_b   1.000
_cell.length_c   1.000
_cell.angle_alpha   90.00
_cell.angle_beta   90.00
_cell.angle_gamma   90.00
#
_symmetry.space_group_name_H-M   'P 1'
#
loop_
_entity.id
_entity.type
_entity.pdbx_description
1 polymer ?
#
loop_
_entity_poly.entity_id
_entity_poly.type
_entity_poly.pdbx_seq_one_letter_code
_entity_poly.pdbx_strand_id
1 'polypeptide(L)'
;MMKKILVGIDGTARGTRALHWAARRAGREGAKLELLSVIDSRKVKEAGVSIEDVQEAVEANLDKARDFVAERYPNVQVEMRIAEGEVVENIVDASAGCDLIALGSHHGMSVGDTIGGAKPLRVAVSAAVPTAVIPADWAEDYDGEGVVVGIDPDGSTNQALDFAIAEAIATEQPLRLITGWGLPAWISKPAEAMGGGLGPVGEQYQARLDSLAAVLREEHEGLDVRGHAVEGSSPTRVLQGYAKTRGVLVLGTRSRAALGRALFGSVTHSTLLNLTIPTVIVPQD
;
A
#
# COMPACT_ATOMS: atom_id res chain seq x y z
N MET A 1 4.18 2.81 17.91
CA MET A 1 5.01 3.84 17.25
C MET A 1 6.01 3.14 16.36
N MET A 2 6.00 3.45 15.07
CA MET A 2 6.87 2.85 14.06
C MET A 2 8.34 3.20 14.36
N LYS A 3 9.23 2.23 14.24
CA LYS A 3 10.66 2.42 14.59
C LYS A 3 11.57 2.42 13.37
N LYS A 4 11.22 1.65 12.34
CA LYS A 4 12.06 1.47 11.16
C LYS A 4 11.22 1.24 9.89
N ILE A 5 11.54 1.98 8.83
CA ILE A 5 10.93 1.85 7.50
C ILE A 5 12.00 1.40 6.50
N LEU A 6 11.77 0.30 5.81
CA LEU A 6 12.61 -0.17 4.70
C LEU A 6 12.17 0.51 3.40
N VAL A 7 13.10 1.11 2.67
CA VAL A 7 12.83 1.76 1.39
C VAL A 7 13.66 1.13 0.28
N GLY A 8 12.98 0.63 -0.75
CA GLY A 8 13.67 0.11 -1.94
C GLY A 8 14.14 1.24 -2.86
N ILE A 9 15.43 1.31 -3.11
CA ILE A 9 16.08 2.31 -3.97
C ILE A 9 16.59 1.64 -5.24
N ASP A 10 16.09 2.08 -6.40
CA ASP A 10 16.46 1.56 -7.72
C ASP A 10 17.09 2.63 -8.62
N GLY A 11 17.42 3.80 -8.08
CA GLY A 11 17.97 4.94 -8.83
C GLY A 11 16.98 5.63 -9.77
N THR A 12 15.71 5.24 -9.77
CA THR A 12 14.67 5.84 -10.63
C THR A 12 13.88 6.92 -9.89
N ALA A 13 13.19 7.79 -10.64
CA ALA A 13 12.27 8.78 -10.08
C ALA A 13 11.17 8.17 -9.21
N ARG A 14 10.80 6.91 -9.45
CA ARG A 14 9.81 6.17 -8.65
C ARG A 14 10.34 5.84 -7.26
N GLY A 15 11.60 5.35 -7.20
CA GLY A 15 12.28 5.12 -5.93
C GLY A 15 12.39 6.41 -5.12
N THR A 16 12.66 7.54 -5.77
CA THR A 16 12.69 8.86 -5.13
C THR A 16 11.34 9.25 -4.53
N ARG A 17 10.22 8.97 -5.19
CA ARG A 17 8.89 9.25 -4.63
C ARG A 17 8.56 8.39 -3.42
N ALA A 18 8.90 7.10 -3.47
CA ALA A 18 8.76 6.21 -2.32
C ALA A 18 9.64 6.66 -1.15
N LEU A 19 10.87 7.11 -1.44
CA LEU A 19 11.77 7.67 -0.45
C LEU A 19 11.17 8.93 0.21
N HIS A 20 10.67 9.86 -0.60
CA HIS A 20 10.05 11.09 -0.09
C HIS A 20 8.85 10.78 0.82
N TRP A 21 7.94 9.91 0.38
CA TRP A 21 6.79 9.48 1.18
C TRP A 21 7.23 8.85 2.51
N ALA A 22 8.22 7.95 2.46
CA ALA A 22 8.73 7.27 3.64
C ALA A 22 9.48 8.22 4.60
N ALA A 23 10.26 9.18 4.06
CA ALA A 23 11.01 10.15 4.86
C ALA A 23 10.09 11.15 5.57
N ARG A 24 9.03 11.62 4.88
CA ARG A 24 7.98 12.47 5.49
C ARG A 24 7.32 11.74 6.67
N ARG A 25 7.02 10.44 6.49
CA ARG A 25 6.45 9.61 7.55
C ARG A 25 7.45 9.39 8.69
N ALA A 26 8.68 9.03 8.37
CA ALA A 26 9.72 8.81 9.38
C ALA A 26 9.98 10.06 10.23
N GLY A 27 10.00 11.24 9.60
CA GLY A 27 10.16 12.52 10.30
C GLY A 27 9.02 12.82 11.27
N ARG A 28 7.78 12.48 10.92
CA ARG A 28 6.60 12.65 11.78
C ARG A 28 6.61 11.65 12.95
N GLU A 29 7.00 10.41 12.71
CA GLU A 29 6.90 9.33 13.69
C GLU A 29 8.18 9.08 14.50
N GLY A 30 9.29 9.76 14.16
CA GLY A 30 10.59 9.53 14.75
C GLY A 30 11.21 8.19 14.38
N ALA A 31 10.82 7.64 13.22
CA ALA A 31 11.34 6.38 12.71
C ALA A 31 12.67 6.55 12.00
N LYS A 32 13.44 5.44 11.90
CA LYS A 32 14.64 5.38 11.04
C LYS A 32 14.27 4.90 9.64
N LEU A 33 15.07 5.27 8.65
CA LEU A 33 15.01 4.71 7.30
C LEU A 33 16.16 3.72 7.08
N GLU A 34 15.87 2.57 6.52
CA GLU A 34 16.84 1.69 5.89
C GLU A 34 16.65 1.76 4.38
N LEU A 35 17.65 2.31 3.67
CA LEU A 35 17.67 2.39 2.21
C LEU A 35 18.33 1.13 1.67
N LEU A 36 17.57 0.32 0.94
CA LEU A 36 18.05 -0.94 0.37
C LEU A 36 18.11 -0.84 -1.16
N SER A 37 19.27 -1.11 -1.72
CA SER A 37 19.44 -1.44 -3.14
C SER A 37 19.82 -2.90 -3.30
N VAL A 38 19.30 -3.55 -4.34
CA VAL A 38 19.59 -4.97 -4.63
C VAL A 38 20.18 -5.09 -6.03
N ILE A 39 21.38 -5.67 -6.11
CA ILE A 39 22.07 -5.97 -7.37
C ILE A 39 21.69 -7.39 -7.79
N ASP A 40 20.92 -7.51 -8.89
CA ASP A 40 20.63 -8.81 -9.51
C ASP A 40 21.83 -9.25 -10.38
N SER A 41 22.76 -9.95 -9.75
CA SER A 41 24.03 -10.38 -10.37
C SER A 41 23.82 -11.22 -11.65
N ARG A 42 22.68 -11.92 -11.78
CA ARG A 42 22.33 -12.66 -13.02
C ARG A 42 22.05 -11.71 -14.16
N LYS A 43 21.23 -10.67 -13.92
CA LYS A 43 20.90 -9.66 -14.91
C LYS A 43 22.12 -8.83 -15.30
N VAL A 44 22.98 -8.49 -14.34
CA VAL A 44 24.23 -7.79 -14.60
C VAL A 44 25.10 -8.61 -15.56
N LYS A 45 25.28 -9.91 -15.29
CA LYS A 45 26.02 -10.84 -16.13
C LYS A 45 25.40 -11.02 -17.52
N GLU A 46 24.08 -11.15 -17.60
CA GLU A 46 23.33 -11.26 -18.86
C GLU A 46 23.48 -9.99 -19.72
N ALA A 47 23.54 -8.82 -19.09
CA ALA A 47 23.77 -7.54 -19.76
C ALA A 47 25.21 -7.31 -20.17
N GLY A 48 26.17 -8.15 -19.73
CA GLY A 48 27.59 -8.00 -20.05
C GLY A 48 28.26 -6.78 -19.41
N VAL A 49 27.70 -6.27 -18.31
CA VAL A 49 28.21 -5.12 -17.56
C VAL A 49 29.09 -5.63 -16.39
N SER A 50 30.13 -4.87 -16.03
CA SER A 50 30.95 -5.16 -14.85
C SER A 50 30.12 -5.04 -13.57
N ILE A 51 30.33 -5.94 -12.62
CA ILE A 51 29.64 -5.88 -11.31
C ILE A 51 30.14 -4.68 -10.51
N GLU A 52 31.42 -4.33 -10.67
CA GLU A 52 32.06 -3.19 -10.02
C GLU A 52 31.42 -1.87 -10.47
N ASP A 53 31.19 -1.69 -11.78
CA ASP A 53 30.53 -0.50 -12.33
C ASP A 53 29.09 -0.37 -11.83
N VAL A 54 28.37 -1.49 -11.73
CA VAL A 54 27.00 -1.52 -11.18
C VAL A 54 27.00 -1.19 -9.69
N GLN A 55 27.97 -1.71 -8.93
CA GLN A 55 28.09 -1.43 -7.51
C GLN A 55 28.36 0.06 -7.27
N GLU A 56 29.31 0.67 -8.00
CA GLU A 56 29.61 2.10 -7.91
C GLU A 56 28.36 2.96 -8.23
N ALA A 57 27.60 2.59 -9.27
CA ALA A 57 26.36 3.28 -9.62
C ALA A 57 25.28 3.14 -8.53
N VAL A 58 25.19 1.99 -7.89
CA VAL A 58 24.23 1.73 -6.79
C VAL A 58 24.63 2.53 -5.55
N GLU A 59 25.91 2.55 -5.19
CA GLU A 59 26.44 3.36 -4.08
C GLU A 59 26.15 4.85 -4.30
N ALA A 60 26.42 5.37 -5.49
CA ALA A 60 26.11 6.75 -5.85
C ALA A 60 24.60 7.08 -5.77
N ASN A 61 23.73 6.14 -6.11
CA ASN A 61 22.28 6.32 -5.98
C ASN A 61 21.83 6.32 -4.51
N LEU A 62 22.41 5.47 -3.67
CA LEU A 62 22.14 5.45 -2.22
C LEU A 62 22.63 6.74 -1.55
N ASP A 63 23.82 7.23 -1.92
CA ASP A 63 24.35 8.50 -1.42
C ASP A 63 23.43 9.67 -1.78
N LYS A 64 22.97 9.77 -3.03
CA LYS A 64 21.98 10.77 -3.45
C LYS A 64 20.68 10.66 -2.64
N ALA A 65 20.21 9.45 -2.39
CA ALA A 65 19.01 9.21 -1.61
C ALA A 65 19.19 9.64 -0.14
N ARG A 66 20.34 9.33 0.47
CA ARG A 66 20.68 9.79 1.82
C ARG A 66 20.75 11.31 1.89
N ASP A 67 21.45 11.95 0.95
CA ASP A 67 21.63 13.39 0.91
C ASP A 67 20.28 14.12 0.72
N PHE A 68 19.40 13.57 -0.11
CA PHE A 68 18.02 14.04 -0.25
C PHE A 68 17.25 14.03 1.09
N VAL A 69 17.39 12.94 1.86
CA VAL A 69 16.75 12.85 3.19
C VAL A 69 17.40 13.84 4.17
N ALA A 70 18.70 13.92 4.20
CA ALA A 70 19.44 14.81 5.10
C ALA A 70 19.09 16.29 4.88
N GLU A 71 18.91 16.70 3.63
CA GLU A 71 18.53 18.06 3.27
C GLU A 71 17.09 18.42 3.70
N ARG A 72 16.14 17.53 3.46
CA ARG A 72 14.71 17.81 3.66
C ARG A 72 14.15 17.35 5.00
N TYR A 73 14.77 16.34 5.60
CA TYR A 73 14.35 15.69 6.84
C TYR A 73 15.52 15.45 7.79
N PRO A 74 16.19 16.52 8.28
CA PRO A 74 17.47 16.42 9.00
C PRO A 74 17.40 15.61 10.31
N ASN A 75 16.22 15.39 10.86
CA ASN A 75 16.02 14.59 12.07
C ASN A 75 15.81 13.09 11.78
N VAL A 76 15.75 12.67 10.51
CA VAL A 76 15.55 11.28 10.13
C VAL A 76 16.89 10.58 10.03
N GLN A 77 17.08 9.53 10.81
CA GLN A 77 18.26 8.68 10.73
C GLN A 77 18.16 7.76 9.51
N VAL A 78 19.25 7.67 8.74
CA VAL A 78 19.31 6.85 7.52
C VAL A 78 20.42 5.82 7.66
N GLU A 79 20.07 4.55 7.46
CA GLU A 79 20.98 3.43 7.27
C GLU A 79 20.95 3.03 5.80
N MET A 80 22.10 2.63 5.22
CA MET A 80 22.18 2.18 3.81
C MET A 80 22.63 0.74 3.76
N ARG A 81 22.03 -0.02 2.84
CA ARG A 81 22.37 -1.43 2.62
C ARG A 81 22.36 -1.75 1.13
N ILE A 82 23.38 -2.47 0.68
CA ILE A 82 23.41 -3.12 -0.62
C ILE A 82 23.31 -4.63 -0.39
N ALA A 83 22.45 -5.29 -1.17
CA ALA A 83 22.35 -6.74 -1.18
C ALA A 83 22.50 -7.26 -2.60
N GLU A 84 22.92 -8.52 -2.74
CA GLU A 84 23.05 -9.21 -4.01
C GLU A 84 22.04 -10.35 -4.11
N GLY A 85 21.49 -10.58 -5.32
CA GLY A 85 20.60 -11.70 -5.60
C GLY A 85 19.22 -11.29 -6.11
N GLU A 86 18.22 -12.09 -5.80
CA GLU A 86 16.82 -11.85 -6.24
C GLU A 86 16.21 -10.71 -5.44
N VAL A 87 15.65 -9.73 -6.16
CA VAL A 87 15.22 -8.45 -5.57
C VAL A 87 14.11 -8.64 -4.53
N VAL A 88 13.11 -9.47 -4.83
CA VAL A 88 11.96 -9.66 -3.95
C VAL A 88 12.37 -10.38 -2.67
N GLU A 89 13.17 -11.44 -2.79
CA GLU A 89 13.69 -12.20 -1.65
C GLU A 89 14.49 -11.30 -0.71
N ASN A 90 15.44 -10.52 -1.26
CA ASN A 90 16.25 -9.61 -0.46
C ASN A 90 15.45 -8.52 0.25
N ILE A 91 14.40 -7.96 -0.40
CA ILE A 91 13.52 -6.98 0.24
C ILE A 91 12.71 -7.62 1.37
N VAL A 92 12.17 -8.82 1.14
CA VAL A 92 11.40 -9.55 2.15
C VAL A 92 12.29 -9.92 3.35
N ASP A 93 13.48 -10.44 3.11
CA ASP A 93 14.43 -10.79 4.18
C ASP A 93 14.88 -9.55 4.96
N ALA A 94 15.17 -8.44 4.28
CA ALA A 94 15.56 -7.20 4.92
C ALA A 94 14.40 -6.57 5.73
N SER A 95 13.16 -6.88 5.40
CA SER A 95 11.99 -6.37 6.13
C SER A 95 11.82 -6.97 7.52
N ALA A 96 12.52 -8.06 7.83
CA ALA A 96 12.53 -8.63 9.18
C ALA A 96 13.10 -7.60 10.18
N GLY A 97 12.29 -7.18 11.13
CA GLY A 97 12.64 -6.11 12.08
C GLY A 97 12.35 -4.68 11.61
N CYS A 98 11.69 -4.52 10.46
CA CYS A 98 11.07 -3.28 10.03
C CYS A 98 9.57 -3.29 10.33
N ASP A 99 8.99 -2.10 10.43
CA ASP A 99 7.54 -1.94 10.67
C ASP A 99 6.76 -1.67 9.39
N LEU A 100 7.46 -1.25 8.33
CA LEU A 100 6.89 -0.89 7.03
C LEU A 100 7.93 -1.02 5.93
N ILE A 101 7.49 -1.45 4.75
CA ILE A 101 8.24 -1.37 3.49
C ILE A 101 7.64 -0.28 2.63
N ALA A 102 8.47 0.56 1.98
CA ALA A 102 8.04 1.54 0.99
C ALA A 102 8.70 1.29 -0.37
N LEU A 103 7.89 1.13 -1.41
CA LEU A 103 8.34 0.83 -2.77
C LEU A 103 7.65 1.75 -3.78
N GLY A 104 8.39 2.19 -4.78
CA GLY A 104 7.81 2.88 -5.94
C GLY A 104 7.15 1.90 -6.92
N SER A 105 6.04 2.30 -7.54
CA SER A 105 5.37 1.51 -8.57
C SER A 105 5.58 2.09 -9.98
N HIS A 106 5.41 1.23 -10.98
CA HIS A 106 5.33 1.66 -12.39
C HIS A 106 3.91 2.13 -12.71
N HIS A 107 3.80 3.22 -13.45
CA HIS A 107 2.53 3.63 -14.07
C HIS A 107 2.21 2.71 -15.24
N GLY A 108 0.97 2.22 -15.30
CA GLY A 108 0.42 1.51 -16.44
C GLY A 108 1.27 0.30 -16.84
N MET A 109 1.07 -0.82 -16.20
CA MET A 109 1.62 -2.09 -16.69
C MET A 109 1.04 -2.35 -18.06
N SER A 110 1.85 -2.15 -19.12
CA SER A 110 1.52 -2.72 -20.42
C SER A 110 1.52 -4.25 -20.29
N VAL A 111 0.70 -4.92 -21.07
CA VAL A 111 0.56 -6.38 -21.07
C VAL A 111 1.90 -7.11 -21.30
N GLY A 112 2.94 -6.40 -21.80
CA GLY A 112 4.30 -6.89 -22.00
C GLY A 112 5.20 -6.84 -20.76
N ASP A 113 4.89 -5.98 -19.77
CA ASP A 113 5.70 -5.81 -18.55
C ASP A 113 5.32 -6.78 -17.41
N THR A 114 4.44 -7.74 -17.69
CA THR A 114 3.86 -8.68 -16.73
C THR A 114 4.90 -9.54 -15.99
N ILE A 115 6.11 -9.66 -16.52
CA ILE A 115 7.17 -10.50 -15.91
C ILE A 115 8.14 -9.66 -15.05
N GLY A 116 8.30 -8.36 -15.32
CA GLY A 116 9.23 -7.45 -14.60
C GLY A 116 8.57 -6.45 -13.66
N GLY A 117 7.32 -6.06 -13.93
CA GLY A 117 6.61 -4.97 -13.22
C GLY A 117 5.91 -5.37 -11.92
N ALA A 118 5.92 -6.63 -11.54
CA ALA A 118 5.20 -7.16 -10.38
C ALA A 118 6.01 -7.21 -9.08
N LYS A 119 7.21 -6.60 -9.01
CA LYS A 119 8.05 -6.66 -7.80
C LYS A 119 7.35 -6.11 -6.55
N PRO A 120 6.77 -4.88 -6.55
CA PRO A 120 6.06 -4.37 -5.38
C PRO A 120 4.88 -5.26 -4.97
N LEU A 121 4.18 -5.82 -5.96
CA LEU A 121 3.09 -6.76 -5.75
C LEU A 121 3.60 -8.06 -5.07
N ARG A 122 4.69 -8.63 -5.58
CA ARG A 122 5.30 -9.85 -5.00
C ARG A 122 5.82 -9.60 -3.59
N VAL A 123 6.46 -8.46 -3.34
CA VAL A 123 6.89 -8.08 -1.98
C VAL A 123 5.68 -7.97 -1.05
N ALA A 124 4.63 -7.25 -1.44
CA ALA A 124 3.44 -7.07 -0.61
C ALA A 124 2.73 -8.38 -0.24
N VAL A 125 2.87 -9.44 -1.09
CA VAL A 125 2.35 -10.80 -0.76
C VAL A 125 3.25 -11.54 0.21
N SER A 126 4.57 -11.41 0.02
CA SER A 126 5.54 -12.28 0.68
C SER A 126 6.02 -11.70 2.00
N ALA A 127 5.94 -10.37 2.17
CA ALA A 127 6.35 -9.71 3.38
C ALA A 127 5.41 -10.00 4.55
N ALA A 128 5.98 -10.12 5.74
CA ALA A 128 5.25 -10.25 6.99
C ALA A 128 4.87 -8.90 7.61
N VAL A 129 5.31 -7.79 7.00
CA VAL A 129 5.06 -6.42 7.46
C VAL A 129 4.29 -5.64 6.39
N PRO A 130 3.55 -4.57 6.74
CA PRO A 130 2.86 -3.73 5.80
C PRO A 130 3.78 -3.22 4.68
N THR A 131 3.27 -3.18 3.45
CA THR A 131 4.01 -2.68 2.28
C THR A 131 3.25 -1.53 1.63
N ALA A 132 3.85 -0.34 1.69
CA ALA A 132 3.37 0.84 0.99
C ALA A 132 3.90 0.85 -0.46
N VAL A 133 3.00 0.98 -1.42
CA VAL A 133 3.32 1.11 -2.84
C VAL A 133 2.93 2.51 -3.29
N ILE A 134 3.91 3.28 -3.75
CA ILE A 134 3.77 4.70 -4.09
C ILE A 134 3.69 4.86 -5.60
N PRO A 135 2.64 5.50 -6.15
CA PRO A 135 2.53 5.75 -7.59
C PRO A 135 3.67 6.60 -8.13
N ALA A 136 4.07 6.31 -9.37
CA ALA A 136 5.14 7.06 -10.03
C ALA A 136 4.80 8.54 -10.28
N ASP A 137 3.54 8.89 -10.37
CA ASP A 137 3.01 10.24 -10.57
C ASP A 137 2.46 10.89 -9.30
N TRP A 138 2.66 10.24 -8.13
CA TRP A 138 2.29 10.85 -6.87
C TRP A 138 3.03 12.17 -6.68
N ALA A 139 2.27 13.24 -6.48
CA ALA A 139 2.84 14.57 -6.28
C ALA A 139 3.39 14.70 -4.85
N GLU A 140 4.62 15.20 -4.72
CA GLU A 140 5.33 15.29 -3.44
C GLU A 140 4.65 16.29 -2.47
N ASP A 141 3.97 17.28 -3.00
CA ASP A 141 3.19 18.31 -2.31
C ASP A 141 1.71 17.93 -2.14
N TYR A 142 1.34 16.71 -2.55
CA TYR A 142 -0.04 16.25 -2.42
C TYR A 142 -0.41 15.98 -0.96
N ASP A 143 -1.22 16.87 -0.41
CA ASP A 143 -1.82 16.77 0.92
C ASP A 143 -3.25 16.22 0.82
N GLY A 144 -3.40 15.03 0.22
CA GLY A 144 -4.69 14.35 0.22
C GLY A 144 -5.18 14.11 1.65
N GLU A 145 -6.40 14.57 1.93
CA GLU A 145 -6.98 14.47 3.26
C GLU A 145 -7.64 13.11 3.50
N GLY A 146 -7.19 12.44 4.56
CA GLY A 146 -7.85 11.29 5.12
C GLY A 146 -7.26 9.96 4.71
N VAL A 147 -7.55 8.99 5.54
CA VAL A 147 -7.21 7.58 5.38
C VAL A 147 -8.45 6.82 4.90
N VAL A 148 -8.33 6.05 3.84
CA VAL A 148 -9.36 5.15 3.35
C VAL A 148 -8.96 3.71 3.66
N VAL A 149 -9.83 2.92 4.25
CA VAL A 149 -9.62 1.49 4.43
C VAL A 149 -10.73 0.68 3.76
N GLY A 150 -10.33 -0.32 3.00
CA GLY A 150 -11.27 -1.30 2.43
C GLY A 150 -11.70 -2.30 3.50
N ILE A 151 -13.01 -2.37 3.75
CA ILE A 151 -13.62 -3.31 4.69
C ILE A 151 -14.36 -4.37 3.89
N ASP A 152 -13.98 -5.64 4.10
CA ASP A 152 -14.72 -6.75 3.52
C ASP A 152 -16.10 -6.89 4.17
N PRO A 153 -17.14 -7.22 3.40
CA PRO A 153 -18.50 -7.41 3.95
C PRO A 153 -18.61 -8.46 5.05
N ASP A 154 -17.69 -9.42 5.07
CA ASP A 154 -17.61 -10.49 6.09
C ASP A 154 -16.72 -10.15 7.30
N GLY A 155 -16.10 -8.96 7.32
CA GLY A 155 -15.33 -8.46 8.47
C GLY A 155 -13.90 -8.99 8.58
N SER A 156 -13.31 -9.56 7.52
CA SER A 156 -11.99 -10.21 7.54
C SER A 156 -10.78 -9.27 7.45
N THR A 157 -10.89 -7.99 7.80
CA THR A 157 -9.83 -6.99 7.58
C THR A 157 -9.26 -6.36 8.85
N ASN A 158 -9.23 -7.06 9.96
CA ASN A 158 -8.88 -6.48 11.27
C ASN A 158 -7.50 -5.80 11.28
N GLN A 159 -6.44 -6.44 10.79
CA GLN A 159 -5.08 -5.84 10.80
C GLN A 159 -4.96 -4.61 9.89
N ALA A 160 -5.66 -4.58 8.76
CA ALA A 160 -5.69 -3.41 7.89
C ALA A 160 -6.47 -2.25 8.54
N LEU A 161 -7.54 -2.56 9.29
CA LEU A 161 -8.28 -1.57 10.05
C LEU A 161 -7.42 -0.99 11.17
N ASP A 162 -6.72 -1.82 11.94
CA ASP A 162 -5.81 -1.38 13.01
C ASP A 162 -4.71 -0.46 12.47
N PHE A 163 -4.11 -0.82 11.33
CA PHE A 163 -3.14 0.03 10.65
C PHE A 163 -3.76 1.38 10.23
N ALA A 164 -4.96 1.36 9.64
CA ALA A 164 -5.62 2.57 9.18
C ALA A 164 -6.03 3.50 10.33
N ILE A 165 -6.44 2.94 11.47
CA ILE A 165 -6.72 3.70 12.69
C ILE A 165 -5.43 4.37 13.20
N ALA A 166 -4.35 3.60 13.34
CA ALA A 166 -3.06 4.14 13.78
C ALA A 166 -2.56 5.25 12.83
N GLU A 167 -2.73 5.08 11.51
CA GLU A 167 -2.39 6.09 10.52
C GLU A 167 -3.23 7.35 10.66
N ALA A 168 -4.55 7.21 10.79
CA ALA A 168 -5.48 8.33 10.92
C ALA A 168 -5.18 9.16 12.19
N ILE A 169 -4.91 8.49 13.31
CA ILE A 169 -4.53 9.13 14.57
C ILE A 169 -3.17 9.84 14.43
N ALA A 170 -2.14 9.16 13.90
CA ALA A 170 -0.81 9.72 13.75
C ALA A 170 -0.75 10.91 12.79
N THR A 171 -1.70 11.01 11.86
CA THR A 171 -1.79 12.10 10.88
C THR A 171 -2.85 13.14 11.23
N GLU A 172 -3.62 12.94 12.29
CA GLU A 172 -4.80 13.77 12.65
C GLU A 172 -5.79 13.88 11.48
N GLN A 173 -5.92 12.79 10.69
CA GLN A 173 -6.74 12.76 9.48
C GLN A 173 -8.02 11.93 9.67
N PRO A 174 -9.10 12.28 8.94
CA PRO A 174 -10.33 11.50 9.00
C PRO A 174 -10.13 10.08 8.43
N LEU A 175 -10.77 9.09 9.07
CA LEU A 175 -10.83 7.69 8.64
C LEU A 175 -12.13 7.40 7.90
N ARG A 176 -12.03 6.78 6.73
CA ARG A 176 -13.19 6.35 5.91
C ARG A 176 -13.16 4.84 5.72
N LEU A 177 -14.18 4.18 6.26
CA LEU A 177 -14.41 2.74 6.13
C LEU A 177 -15.23 2.50 4.88
N ILE A 178 -14.70 1.82 3.88
CA ILE A 178 -15.37 1.65 2.60
C ILE A 178 -15.62 0.17 2.32
N THR A 179 -16.90 -0.19 2.13
CA THR A 179 -17.30 -1.49 1.60
C THR A 179 -17.85 -1.29 0.19
N GLY A 180 -17.13 -1.79 -0.80
CA GLY A 180 -17.65 -1.90 -2.17
C GLY A 180 -18.45 -3.20 -2.31
N TRP A 181 -19.71 -3.10 -2.67
CA TRP A 181 -20.58 -4.26 -2.85
C TRP A 181 -21.33 -4.20 -4.19
N GLY A 182 -21.74 -5.34 -4.68
CA GLY A 182 -22.57 -5.41 -5.89
C GLY A 182 -22.97 -6.85 -6.15
N LEU A 183 -24.13 -7.02 -6.76
CA LEU A 183 -24.61 -8.31 -7.20
C LEU A 183 -24.21 -8.58 -8.66
N PRO A 184 -23.90 -9.84 -9.02
CA PRO A 184 -23.69 -10.20 -10.40
C PRO A 184 -24.88 -9.77 -11.27
N ALA A 185 -24.62 -9.30 -12.49
CA ALA A 185 -25.65 -8.75 -13.38
C ALA A 185 -26.83 -9.71 -13.68
N TRP A 186 -26.60 -11.02 -13.56
CA TRP A 186 -27.65 -12.03 -13.72
C TRP A 186 -28.62 -12.10 -12.53
N ILE A 187 -28.28 -11.50 -11.37
CA ILE A 187 -29.15 -11.34 -10.22
C ILE A 187 -29.75 -9.93 -10.20
N SER A 188 -28.92 -8.89 -10.40
CA SER A 188 -29.35 -7.49 -10.28
C SER A 188 -30.38 -7.11 -11.36
N LYS A 189 -30.14 -7.47 -12.63
CA LYS A 189 -31.06 -7.13 -13.72
C LYS A 189 -32.50 -7.68 -13.57
N PRO A 190 -32.70 -8.96 -13.23
CA PRO A 190 -34.04 -9.46 -12.96
C PRO A 190 -34.69 -8.81 -11.73
N ALA A 191 -33.95 -8.56 -10.66
CA ALA A 191 -34.46 -7.92 -9.46
C ALA A 191 -34.95 -6.47 -9.74
N GLU A 192 -34.15 -5.70 -10.48
CA GLU A 192 -34.53 -4.35 -10.95
C GLU A 192 -35.76 -4.36 -11.84
N ALA A 193 -35.84 -5.32 -12.79
CA ALA A 193 -36.95 -5.47 -13.69
C ALA A 193 -38.29 -5.85 -12.97
N MET A 194 -38.19 -6.51 -11.82
CA MET A 194 -39.32 -6.89 -10.96
C MET A 194 -39.66 -5.80 -9.93
N GLY A 195 -39.03 -4.62 -9.99
CA GLY A 195 -39.25 -3.52 -9.04
C GLY A 195 -38.66 -3.76 -7.65
N GLY A 196 -37.83 -4.82 -7.50
CA GLY A 196 -37.08 -5.10 -6.30
C GLY A 196 -35.72 -4.36 -6.32
N GLY A 197 -35.66 -3.23 -5.62
CA GLY A 197 -34.40 -2.52 -5.46
C GLY A 197 -33.41 -3.33 -4.60
N LEU A 198 -32.09 -3.14 -4.83
CA LEU A 198 -31.02 -3.69 -4.00
C LEU A 198 -30.85 -2.92 -2.67
N GLY A 199 -31.71 -1.93 -2.42
CA GLY A 199 -31.70 -1.08 -1.23
C GLY A 199 -31.49 -1.81 0.10
N PRO A 200 -32.28 -2.86 0.40
CA PRO A 200 -32.13 -3.58 1.68
C PRO A 200 -30.75 -4.23 1.90
N VAL A 201 -30.07 -4.64 0.85
CA VAL A 201 -28.72 -5.21 0.93
C VAL A 201 -27.70 -4.12 1.24
N GLY A 202 -27.81 -2.98 0.55
CA GLY A 202 -26.95 -1.81 0.81
C GLY A 202 -27.14 -1.24 2.21
N GLU A 203 -28.40 -1.13 2.66
CA GLU A 203 -28.75 -0.69 4.02
C GLU A 203 -28.12 -1.59 5.10
N GLN A 204 -28.08 -2.90 4.86
CA GLN A 204 -27.46 -3.85 5.78
C GLN A 204 -25.95 -3.67 5.90
N TYR A 205 -25.26 -3.43 4.78
CA TYR A 205 -23.83 -3.12 4.81
C TYR A 205 -23.56 -1.75 5.45
N GLN A 206 -24.37 -0.75 5.14
CA GLN A 206 -24.25 0.58 5.75
C GLN A 206 -24.43 0.50 7.27
N ALA A 207 -25.48 -0.17 7.75
CA ALA A 207 -25.73 -0.33 9.19
C ALA A 207 -24.56 -1.01 9.93
N ARG A 208 -23.88 -1.98 9.30
CA ARG A 208 -22.68 -2.61 9.88
C ARG A 208 -21.52 -1.62 9.98
N LEU A 209 -21.28 -0.84 8.93
CA LEU A 209 -20.23 0.18 8.95
C LEU A 209 -20.52 1.30 9.94
N ASP A 210 -21.78 1.70 10.07
CA ASP A 210 -22.18 2.71 11.05
C ASP A 210 -21.97 2.22 12.49
N SER A 211 -22.29 0.95 12.76
CA SER A 211 -22.04 0.32 14.04
C SER A 211 -20.53 0.24 14.35
N LEU A 212 -19.73 -0.18 13.37
CA LEU A 212 -18.27 -0.21 13.52
C LEU A 212 -17.70 1.20 13.75
N ALA A 213 -18.15 2.19 12.97
CA ALA A 213 -17.72 3.57 13.13
C ALA A 213 -18.12 4.17 14.49
N ALA A 214 -19.26 3.74 15.06
CA ALA A 214 -19.68 4.16 16.38
C ALA A 214 -18.73 3.61 17.48
N VAL A 215 -18.40 2.33 17.42
CA VAL A 215 -17.45 1.69 18.36
C VAL A 215 -16.08 2.38 18.27
N LEU A 216 -15.57 2.59 17.06
CA LEU A 216 -14.25 3.22 16.89
C LEU A 216 -14.20 4.67 17.40
N ARG A 217 -15.30 5.42 17.32
CA ARG A 217 -15.38 6.78 17.89
C ARG A 217 -15.42 6.77 19.42
N GLU A 218 -15.97 5.71 20.03
CA GLU A 218 -15.94 5.53 21.48
C GLU A 218 -14.57 5.10 21.98
N GLU A 219 -13.87 4.24 21.24
CA GLU A 219 -12.54 3.73 21.60
C GLU A 219 -11.41 4.75 21.34
N HIS A 220 -11.59 5.64 20.36
CA HIS A 220 -10.57 6.59 19.92
C HIS A 220 -11.13 8.02 19.93
N GLU A 221 -10.99 8.69 21.08
CA GLU A 221 -11.46 10.06 21.26
C GLU A 221 -10.85 11.02 20.21
N GLY A 222 -11.69 11.79 19.54
CA GLY A 222 -11.28 12.76 18.53
C GLY A 222 -11.11 12.21 17.10
N LEU A 223 -11.20 10.89 16.90
CA LEU A 223 -11.10 10.31 15.55
C LEU A 223 -12.39 10.50 14.73
N ASP A 224 -12.34 11.27 13.63
CA ASP A 224 -13.45 11.38 12.67
C ASP A 224 -13.54 10.11 11.81
N VAL A 225 -14.41 9.19 12.20
CA VAL A 225 -14.67 7.93 11.47
C VAL A 225 -16.04 7.95 10.84
N ARG A 226 -16.11 7.58 9.55
CA ARG A 226 -17.37 7.37 8.82
C ARG A 226 -17.29 6.13 7.95
N GLY A 227 -18.39 5.39 7.88
CA GLY A 227 -18.59 4.24 7.03
C GLY A 227 -19.40 4.58 5.78
N HIS A 228 -19.02 3.98 4.64
CA HIS A 228 -19.77 4.11 3.38
C HIS A 228 -19.84 2.75 2.67
N ALA A 229 -21.05 2.21 2.58
CA ALA A 229 -21.37 1.07 1.75
C ALA A 229 -21.75 1.57 0.35
N VAL A 230 -20.94 1.24 -0.65
CA VAL A 230 -21.10 1.78 -2.01
C VAL A 230 -21.41 0.66 -2.97
N GLU A 231 -22.56 0.78 -3.65
CA GLU A 231 -22.91 -0.12 -4.74
C GLU A 231 -22.04 0.14 -5.95
N GLY A 232 -21.51 -0.91 -6.54
CA GLY A 232 -20.70 -0.79 -7.75
C GLY A 232 -20.37 -2.15 -8.38
N SER A 233 -20.09 -2.11 -9.67
CA SER A 233 -19.74 -3.30 -10.45
C SER A 233 -18.38 -3.93 -10.05
N SER A 234 -17.54 -3.19 -9.30
CA SER A 234 -16.23 -3.62 -8.87
C SER A 234 -15.82 -2.90 -7.57
N PRO A 235 -15.56 -3.63 -6.47
CA PRO A 235 -15.02 -3.06 -5.24
C PRO A 235 -13.76 -2.23 -5.47
N THR A 236 -12.88 -2.65 -6.38
CA THR A 236 -11.66 -1.90 -6.76
C THR A 236 -12.00 -0.49 -7.26
N ARG A 237 -12.97 -0.35 -8.17
CA ARG A 237 -13.36 0.97 -8.70
C ARG A 237 -13.98 1.86 -7.63
N VAL A 238 -14.76 1.27 -6.73
CA VAL A 238 -15.34 1.99 -5.58
C VAL A 238 -14.23 2.55 -4.71
N LEU A 239 -13.29 1.70 -4.29
CA LEU A 239 -12.17 2.09 -3.44
C LEU A 239 -11.28 3.16 -4.12
N GLN A 240 -10.92 2.98 -5.38
CA GLN A 240 -10.15 3.96 -6.14
C GLN A 240 -10.90 5.28 -6.32
N GLY A 241 -12.22 5.24 -6.54
CA GLY A 241 -13.04 6.45 -6.62
C GLY A 241 -13.02 7.25 -5.33
N TYR A 242 -13.13 6.58 -4.19
CA TYR A 242 -13.03 7.22 -2.88
C TYR A 242 -11.61 7.72 -2.56
N ALA A 243 -10.61 6.98 -3.02
CA ALA A 243 -9.22 7.24 -2.72
C ALA A 243 -8.64 8.43 -3.51
N LYS A 244 -9.18 8.78 -4.69
CA LYS A 244 -8.62 9.79 -5.61
C LYS A 244 -8.25 11.14 -4.98
N THR A 245 -8.96 11.54 -3.92
CA THR A 245 -8.75 12.80 -3.21
C THR A 245 -8.25 12.60 -1.79
N ARG A 246 -7.75 11.40 -1.47
CA ARG A 246 -7.33 11.02 -0.12
C ARG A 246 -5.82 10.81 -0.03
N GLY A 247 -5.29 10.87 1.20
CA GLY A 247 -3.86 10.75 1.46
C GLY A 247 -3.33 9.34 1.25
N VAL A 248 -4.05 8.32 1.72
CA VAL A 248 -3.63 6.91 1.66
C VAL A 248 -4.82 5.95 1.59
N LEU A 249 -4.65 4.87 0.84
CA LEU A 249 -5.55 3.72 0.81
C LEU A 249 -4.90 2.55 1.55
N VAL A 250 -5.65 1.92 2.46
CA VAL A 250 -5.22 0.74 3.22
C VAL A 250 -6.06 -0.46 2.83
N LEU A 251 -5.42 -1.55 2.47
CA LEU A 251 -6.05 -2.82 2.09
C LEU A 251 -5.40 -3.99 2.82
N GLY A 252 -6.20 -4.95 3.24
CA GLY A 252 -5.71 -6.23 3.74
C GLY A 252 -5.39 -7.20 2.61
N THR A 253 -4.45 -8.12 2.84
CA THR A 253 -4.36 -9.34 2.06
C THR A 253 -5.42 -10.31 2.58
N ARG A 254 -5.99 -11.18 1.73
CA ARG A 254 -6.81 -12.28 2.24
C ARG A 254 -5.94 -13.26 3.02
N SER A 255 -6.45 -13.77 4.15
CA SER A 255 -5.76 -14.71 5.03
C SER A 255 -5.09 -15.84 4.25
N ARG A 256 -3.83 -16.11 4.60
CA ARG A 256 -3.04 -17.24 4.08
C ARG A 256 -3.65 -18.60 4.42
N ALA A 257 -4.50 -18.68 5.45
CA ALA A 257 -5.07 -19.92 5.98
C ALA A 257 -6.07 -20.60 5.04
N ALA A 258 -6.69 -19.86 4.12
CA ALA A 258 -7.80 -20.41 3.35
C ALA A 258 -7.40 -21.36 2.20
N LEU A 259 -6.16 -21.33 1.66
CA LEU A 259 -5.80 -22.11 0.44
C LEU A 259 -4.34 -22.57 0.32
N GLY A 260 -3.50 -22.48 1.34
CA GLY A 260 -2.12 -22.99 1.28
C GLY A 260 -1.19 -22.35 0.25
N ARG A 261 -1.63 -21.26 -0.41
CA ARG A 261 -0.84 -20.41 -1.32
C ARG A 261 -1.15 -18.97 -1.03
N ALA A 262 -0.13 -18.11 -1.01
CA ALA A 262 -0.29 -16.67 -0.92
C ALA A 262 -1.06 -16.15 -2.15
N LEU A 263 -2.39 -16.07 -2.04
CA LEU A 263 -3.25 -15.53 -3.09
C LEU A 263 -3.74 -14.15 -2.65
N PHE A 264 -3.47 -13.14 -3.46
CA PHE A 264 -4.13 -11.85 -3.35
C PHE A 264 -5.64 -12.00 -3.45
N GLY A 265 -6.37 -11.22 -2.65
CA GLY A 265 -7.74 -10.88 -3.00
C GLY A 265 -7.76 -10.15 -4.35
N SER A 266 -8.75 -10.44 -5.18
CA SER A 266 -8.93 -9.81 -6.49
C SER A 266 -8.92 -8.27 -6.43
N VAL A 267 -9.40 -7.70 -5.32
CA VAL A 267 -9.45 -6.26 -5.05
C VAL A 267 -8.04 -5.69 -4.88
N THR A 268 -7.23 -6.27 -3.99
CA THR A 268 -5.86 -5.82 -3.73
C THR A 268 -4.99 -5.91 -4.98
N HIS A 269 -5.07 -7.05 -5.70
CA HIS A 269 -4.37 -7.23 -6.97
C HIS A 269 -4.75 -6.17 -8.00
N SER A 270 -6.06 -5.98 -8.25
CA SER A 270 -6.55 -5.01 -9.22
C SER A 270 -6.24 -3.57 -8.84
N THR A 271 -6.20 -3.26 -7.54
CA THR A 271 -5.83 -1.93 -7.05
C THR A 271 -4.37 -1.62 -7.31
N LEU A 272 -3.47 -2.58 -7.04
CA LEU A 272 -2.03 -2.40 -7.28
C LEU A 272 -1.66 -2.29 -8.76
N LEU A 273 -2.46 -2.89 -9.66
CA LEU A 273 -2.29 -2.71 -11.11
C LEU A 273 -2.70 -1.32 -11.61
N ASN A 274 -3.56 -0.61 -10.86
CA ASN A 274 -4.13 0.68 -11.26
C ASN A 274 -3.97 1.70 -10.12
N LEU A 275 -2.78 1.80 -9.58
CA LEU A 275 -2.47 2.67 -8.45
C LEU A 275 -2.63 4.15 -8.83
N THR A 276 -3.36 4.90 -8.01
CA THR A 276 -3.55 6.34 -8.20
C THR A 276 -3.10 7.17 -6.98
N ILE A 277 -3.00 6.54 -5.82
CA ILE A 277 -2.53 7.15 -4.57
C ILE A 277 -1.65 6.16 -3.80
N PRO A 278 -0.85 6.61 -2.83
CA PRO A 278 -0.14 5.72 -1.92
C PRO A 278 -1.09 4.67 -1.34
N THR A 279 -0.75 3.40 -1.53
CA THR A 279 -1.58 2.28 -1.06
C THR A 279 -0.76 1.35 -0.17
N VAL A 280 -1.23 1.14 1.04
CA VAL A 280 -0.59 0.23 2.00
C VAL A 280 -1.33 -1.11 1.99
N ILE A 281 -0.58 -2.17 1.73
CA ILE A 281 -1.07 -3.54 1.81
C ILE A 281 -0.61 -4.12 3.14
N VAL A 282 -1.57 -4.49 3.96
CA VAL A 282 -1.34 -5.04 5.30
C VAL A 282 -1.50 -6.55 5.24
N PRO A 283 -0.47 -7.34 5.59
CA PRO A 283 -0.59 -8.78 5.66
C PRO A 283 -1.63 -9.17 6.72
N GLN A 284 -2.32 -10.29 6.49
CA GLN A 284 -3.26 -10.89 7.45
C GLN A 284 -2.80 -12.29 7.79
N ASP A 285 -2.91 -12.65 9.06
CA ASP A 285 -2.58 -13.97 9.60
C ASP A 285 -3.51 -15.09 9.07
#